data_d47a27360642b54ebeb4e8d6e10fb95e
#
_entry.id   d47a27360642b54ebeb4e8d6e10fb95e
#
_cell.length_a   1.000
_cell.length_b   1.000
_cell.length_c   1.000
_cell.angle_alpha   90.00
_cell.angle_beta   90.00
_cell.angle_gamma   90.00
#
_symmetry.space_group_name_H-M   'P 1'
#
loop_
_entity.id
_entity.type
_entity.pdbx_description
1 polymer ?
#
loop_
_entity_poly.entity_id
_entity_poly.type
_entity_poly.pdbx_seq_one_letter_code
_entity_poly.pdbx_strand_id
1 'polypeptide(L)'
;MPETIRDAINKTLTYFGQIDVLVNNAGYALMGPIEGVTPEQFHQQFQTNVFGVVSTMQAVLPLFQQQGQGTIINVASIGGRIGFPMTAAYHGTKWAVEGLSEAMRYELEPFGIRIKIIEPSGIKTNFIHHGTTWAIHPAVQLDDSPGEAIRAQD
;
A
#
# COMPACT_ATOMS: atom_id res chain seq x y z
N MET A 1 8.96 15.15 -3.73
CA MET A 1 7.89 14.89 -2.75
C MET A 1 6.67 15.68 -3.17
N PRO A 2 5.48 15.08 -3.27
CA PRO A 2 4.26 15.81 -3.63
C PRO A 2 3.97 16.94 -2.64
N GLU A 3 3.61 18.11 -3.16
CA GLU A 3 3.30 19.30 -2.36
C GLU A 3 2.16 19.04 -1.37
N THR A 4 1.16 18.28 -1.81
CA THR A 4 0.00 17.88 -1.00
C THR A 4 0.36 17.13 0.29
N ILE A 5 1.39 16.28 0.27
CA ILE A 5 1.85 15.54 1.46
C ILE A 5 2.50 16.50 2.47
N ARG A 6 3.34 17.41 1.99
CA ARG A 6 4.00 18.42 2.83
C ARG A 6 2.97 19.35 3.48
N ASP A 7 2.00 19.79 2.70
CA ASP A 7 0.91 20.65 3.20
C ASP A 7 0.07 19.96 4.27
N ALA A 8 -0.24 18.67 4.08
CA ALA A 8 -0.98 17.90 5.07
C ALA A 8 -0.20 17.80 6.39
N ILE A 9 1.10 17.49 6.33
CA ILE A 9 1.96 17.44 7.52
C ILE A 9 2.01 18.81 8.21
N ASN A 10 2.25 19.88 7.46
CA ASN A 10 2.35 21.23 8.01
C ASN A 10 1.03 21.68 8.67
N LYS A 11 -0.11 21.39 8.04
CA LYS A 11 -1.43 21.67 8.63
C LYS A 11 -1.65 20.89 9.91
N THR A 12 -1.28 19.61 9.94
CA THR A 12 -1.39 18.77 11.13
C THR A 12 -0.53 19.33 12.28
N LEU A 13 0.71 19.69 11.99
CA LEU A 13 1.61 20.32 12.97
C LEU A 13 1.08 21.66 13.48
N THR A 14 0.55 22.48 12.58
CA THR A 14 -0.02 23.79 12.97
C THR A 14 -1.22 23.63 13.91
N TYR A 15 -2.03 22.58 13.70
CA TYR A 15 -3.25 22.36 14.47
C TYR A 15 -3.01 21.61 15.78
N PHE A 16 -2.18 20.55 15.75
CA PHE A 16 -1.98 19.65 16.89
C PHE A 16 -0.62 19.82 17.60
N GLY A 17 0.32 20.56 17.01
CA GLY A 17 1.63 20.81 17.56
C GLY A 17 2.67 19.70 17.32
N GLN A 18 2.22 18.46 17.14
CA GLN A 18 3.10 17.30 16.92
C GLN A 18 2.40 16.21 16.09
N ILE A 19 3.19 15.28 15.58
CA ILE A 19 2.75 14.03 14.97
C ILE A 19 3.52 12.90 15.67
N ASP A 20 2.81 11.93 16.22
CA ASP A 20 3.42 10.78 16.91
C ASP A 20 3.37 9.52 16.06
N VAL A 21 2.35 9.43 15.19
CA VAL A 21 2.07 8.23 14.38
C VAL A 21 1.73 8.64 12.95
N LEU A 22 2.42 8.02 11.99
CA LEU A 22 2.03 8.02 10.58
C LEU A 22 1.38 6.67 10.24
N VAL A 23 0.16 6.70 9.68
CA VAL A 23 -0.51 5.49 9.18
C VAL A 23 -0.61 5.56 7.66
N ASN A 24 0.12 4.71 6.97
CA ASN A 24 0.05 4.51 5.53
C ASN A 24 -0.99 3.44 5.22
N ASN A 25 -2.24 3.84 5.09
CA ASN A 25 -3.37 2.96 4.82
C ASN A 25 -3.94 3.12 3.40
N ALA A 26 -3.71 4.28 2.76
CA ALA A 26 -4.23 4.54 1.42
C ALA A 26 -3.66 3.54 0.40
N GLY A 27 -4.56 2.92 -0.37
CA GLY A 27 -4.19 1.95 -1.36
C GLY A 27 -5.41 1.29 -1.99
N TYR A 28 -5.21 0.65 -3.12
CA TYR A 28 -6.24 -0.10 -3.82
C TYR A 28 -5.65 -1.39 -4.43
N ALA A 29 -6.49 -2.28 -4.91
CA ALA A 29 -6.07 -3.50 -5.59
C ALA A 29 -6.43 -3.45 -7.08
N LEU A 30 -5.46 -3.70 -7.94
CA LEU A 30 -5.67 -4.02 -9.35
C LEU A 30 -5.63 -5.54 -9.49
N MET A 31 -6.75 -6.10 -9.88
CA MET A 31 -6.95 -7.54 -10.06
C MET A 31 -7.18 -7.86 -11.53
N GLY A 32 -6.80 -9.05 -11.93
CA GLY A 32 -6.96 -9.55 -13.29
C GLY A 32 -5.74 -10.32 -13.78
N PRO A 33 -5.85 -11.02 -14.92
CA PRO A 33 -4.72 -11.72 -15.54
C PRO A 33 -3.63 -10.73 -15.90
N ILE A 34 -2.36 -11.09 -15.70
CA ILE A 34 -1.23 -10.17 -15.89
C ILE A 34 -1.15 -9.64 -17.33
N GLU A 35 -1.53 -10.44 -18.32
CA GLU A 35 -1.59 -10.05 -19.73
C GLU A 35 -2.68 -9.02 -20.03
N GLY A 36 -3.68 -8.88 -19.17
CA GLY A 36 -4.73 -7.85 -19.27
C GLY A 36 -4.39 -6.56 -18.55
N VAL A 37 -3.31 -6.53 -17.74
CA VAL A 37 -2.88 -5.34 -17.02
C VAL A 37 -2.03 -4.46 -17.94
N THR A 38 -2.48 -3.23 -18.20
CA THR A 38 -1.68 -2.31 -19.01
C THR A 38 -0.48 -1.77 -18.22
N PRO A 39 0.61 -1.36 -18.91
CA PRO A 39 1.75 -0.70 -18.24
C PRO A 39 1.34 0.49 -17.38
N GLU A 40 0.39 1.28 -17.83
CA GLU A 40 -0.12 2.48 -17.13
C GLU A 40 -0.85 2.08 -15.85
N GLN A 41 -1.71 1.06 -15.90
CA GLN A 41 -2.42 0.52 -14.73
C GLN A 41 -1.43 -0.04 -13.70
N PHE A 42 -0.42 -0.79 -14.18
CA PHE A 42 0.63 -1.33 -13.32
C PHE A 42 1.42 -0.22 -12.63
N HIS A 43 1.83 0.79 -13.41
CA HIS A 43 2.54 1.96 -12.88
C HIS A 43 1.70 2.71 -11.84
N GLN A 44 0.42 2.96 -12.11
CA GLN A 44 -0.48 3.65 -11.21
C GLN A 44 -0.70 2.88 -9.90
N GLN A 45 -0.78 1.55 -9.97
CA GLN A 45 -0.86 0.68 -8.79
C GLN A 45 0.36 0.87 -7.88
N PHE A 46 1.57 0.86 -8.46
CA PHE A 46 2.81 1.11 -7.73
C PHE A 46 2.91 2.55 -7.24
N GLN A 47 2.50 3.52 -8.06
CA GLN A 47 2.51 4.93 -7.70
C GLN A 47 1.73 5.18 -6.40
N THR A 48 0.57 4.57 -6.26
CA THR A 48 -0.26 4.73 -5.06
C THR A 48 0.26 3.90 -3.90
N ASN A 49 0.40 2.58 -4.11
CA ASN A 49 0.61 1.63 -3.01
C ASN A 49 2.06 1.58 -2.51
N VAL A 50 3.04 2.03 -3.31
CA VAL A 50 4.46 1.97 -2.96
C VAL A 50 5.06 3.37 -2.89
N PHE A 51 5.07 4.11 -4.00
CA PHE A 51 5.71 5.44 -4.03
C PHE A 51 5.00 6.46 -3.14
N GLY A 52 3.67 6.36 -3.02
CA GLY A 52 2.90 7.15 -2.05
C GLY A 52 3.36 6.88 -0.61
N VAL A 53 3.49 5.62 -0.23
CA VAL A 53 3.98 5.20 1.10
C VAL A 53 5.41 5.71 1.35
N VAL A 54 6.32 5.54 0.40
CA VAL A 54 7.69 6.07 0.52
C VAL A 54 7.68 7.59 0.68
N SER A 55 6.88 8.29 -0.12
CA SER A 55 6.81 9.75 -0.07
C SER A 55 6.30 10.28 1.27
N THR A 56 5.29 9.64 1.86
CA THR A 56 4.78 10.04 3.18
C THR A 56 5.78 9.74 4.30
N MET A 57 6.46 8.59 4.24
CA MET A 57 7.54 8.27 5.18
C MET A 57 8.67 9.30 5.10
N GLN A 58 9.19 9.56 3.90
CA GLN A 58 10.26 10.56 3.70
C GLN A 58 9.87 11.96 4.19
N ALA A 59 8.59 12.30 4.11
CA ALA A 59 8.10 13.61 4.52
C ALA A 59 8.03 13.76 6.06
N VAL A 60 7.73 12.68 6.78
CA VAL A 60 7.60 12.72 8.25
C VAL A 60 8.91 12.45 8.98
N LEU A 61 9.86 11.75 8.34
CA LEU A 61 11.12 11.33 8.98
C LEU A 61 11.91 12.48 9.61
N PRO A 62 12.11 13.65 8.96
CA PRO A 62 12.83 14.75 9.59
C PRO A 62 12.20 15.21 10.91
N LEU A 63 10.87 15.20 10.98
CA LEU A 63 10.12 15.54 12.19
C LEU A 63 10.36 14.50 13.29
N PHE A 64 10.20 13.21 12.98
CA PHE A 64 10.40 12.13 13.95
C PHE A 64 11.83 12.05 14.44
N GLN A 65 12.83 12.31 13.58
CA GLN A 65 14.24 12.40 13.96
C GLN A 65 14.48 13.56 14.93
N GLN A 66 13.88 14.73 14.68
CA GLN A 66 13.96 15.88 15.58
C GLN A 66 13.29 15.60 16.92
N GLN A 67 12.17 14.89 16.92
CA GLN A 67 11.46 14.48 18.14
C GLN A 67 12.19 13.38 18.92
N GLY A 68 13.12 12.65 18.28
CA GLY A 68 13.78 11.48 18.87
C GLY A 68 12.84 10.28 19.04
N GLN A 69 11.65 10.34 18.47
CA GLN A 69 10.65 9.27 18.51
C GLN A 69 9.60 9.42 17.42
N GLY A 70 8.99 8.30 17.05
CA GLY A 70 7.87 8.25 16.11
C GLY A 70 7.46 6.81 15.84
N THR A 71 6.26 6.64 15.31
CA THR A 71 5.80 5.32 14.87
C THR A 71 5.22 5.43 13.46
N ILE A 72 5.70 4.56 12.57
CA ILE A 72 5.15 4.40 11.23
C ILE A 72 4.41 3.08 11.19
N ILE A 73 3.16 3.11 10.73
CA ILE A 73 2.32 1.92 10.54
C ILE A 73 2.03 1.81 9.04
N ASN A 74 2.56 0.77 8.41
CA ASN A 74 2.30 0.47 7.01
C ASN A 74 1.27 -0.66 6.90
N VAL A 75 0.13 -0.37 6.26
CA VAL A 75 -0.90 -1.38 6.00
C VAL A 75 -0.53 -2.13 4.72
N ALA A 76 0.10 -3.27 4.90
CA ALA A 76 0.44 -4.22 3.85
C ALA A 76 -0.76 -5.13 3.52
N SER A 77 -0.58 -6.42 3.50
CA SER A 77 -1.61 -7.44 3.29
C SER A 77 -0.98 -8.82 3.49
N ILE A 78 -1.80 -9.84 3.73
CA ILE A 78 -1.38 -11.23 3.57
C ILE A 78 -0.83 -11.47 2.14
N GLY A 79 -1.30 -10.72 1.14
CA GLY A 79 -0.75 -10.68 -0.22
C GLY A 79 0.67 -10.12 -0.35
N GLY A 80 1.25 -9.60 0.72
CA GLY A 80 2.69 -9.30 0.83
C GLY A 80 3.53 -10.48 1.31
N ARG A 81 2.92 -11.62 1.65
CA ARG A 81 3.58 -12.83 2.14
C ARG A 81 3.32 -14.05 1.26
N ILE A 82 2.16 -14.14 0.66
CA ILE A 82 1.76 -15.26 -0.22
C ILE A 82 1.11 -14.73 -1.51
N GLY A 83 1.22 -15.52 -2.59
CA GLY A 83 0.62 -15.18 -3.88
C GLY A 83 -0.76 -15.82 -4.06
N PHE A 84 -1.68 -15.05 -4.69
CA PHE A 84 -2.97 -15.55 -5.15
C PHE A 84 -3.10 -15.33 -6.66
N PRO A 85 -3.87 -16.15 -7.38
CA PRO A 85 -4.16 -15.91 -8.79
C PRO A 85 -4.77 -14.53 -9.03
N MET A 86 -4.52 -13.96 -10.20
CA MET A 86 -5.13 -12.69 -10.67
C MET A 86 -4.80 -11.44 -9.84
N THR A 87 -3.78 -11.50 -8.99
CA THR A 87 -3.43 -10.40 -8.08
C THR A 87 -1.98 -9.95 -8.20
N ALA A 88 -1.30 -10.32 -9.30
CA ALA A 88 0.14 -10.12 -9.46
C ALA A 88 0.58 -8.65 -9.26
N ALA A 89 -0.13 -7.69 -9.86
CA ALA A 89 0.18 -6.27 -9.72
C ALA A 89 0.01 -5.79 -8.27
N TYR A 90 -1.10 -6.15 -7.64
CA TYR A 90 -1.37 -5.78 -6.24
C TYR A 90 -0.37 -6.42 -5.28
N HIS A 91 -0.14 -7.74 -5.42
CA HIS A 91 0.82 -8.45 -4.57
C HIS A 91 2.22 -7.89 -4.71
N GLY A 92 2.66 -7.58 -5.93
CA GLY A 92 3.96 -6.94 -6.15
C GLY A 92 4.13 -5.66 -5.31
N THR A 93 3.07 -4.85 -5.20
CA THR A 93 3.11 -3.65 -4.33
C THR A 93 3.17 -3.98 -2.86
N LYS A 94 2.44 -5.01 -2.40
CA LYS A 94 2.41 -5.38 -0.97
C LYS A 94 3.71 -6.05 -0.54
N TRP A 95 4.33 -6.88 -1.39
CA TRP A 95 5.69 -7.39 -1.18
C TRP A 95 6.73 -6.25 -1.11
N ALA A 96 6.59 -5.25 -1.97
CA ALA A 96 7.47 -4.08 -1.93
C ALA A 96 7.35 -3.31 -0.60
N VAL A 97 6.12 -3.09 -0.10
CA VAL A 97 5.89 -2.43 1.20
C VAL A 97 6.48 -3.23 2.35
N GLU A 98 6.38 -4.56 2.33
CA GLU A 98 7.00 -5.44 3.33
C GLU A 98 8.51 -5.25 3.34
N GLY A 99 9.18 -5.49 2.20
CA GLY A 99 10.64 -5.40 2.12
C GLY A 99 11.18 -4.02 2.47
N LEU A 100 10.52 -2.94 2.01
CA LEU A 100 10.87 -1.57 2.38
C LEU A 100 10.74 -1.34 3.89
N SER A 101 9.64 -1.81 4.49
CA SER A 101 9.39 -1.63 5.92
C SER A 101 10.39 -2.40 6.79
N GLU A 102 10.74 -3.63 6.40
CA GLU A 102 11.75 -4.43 7.10
C GLU A 102 13.13 -3.77 7.04
N ALA A 103 13.57 -3.33 5.85
CA ALA A 103 14.87 -2.68 5.69
C ALA A 103 14.95 -1.36 6.49
N MET A 104 13.97 -0.49 6.34
CA MET A 104 13.93 0.81 7.00
C MET A 104 13.85 0.69 8.53
N ARG A 105 13.34 -0.39 9.08
CA ARG A 105 13.31 -0.62 10.53
C ARG A 105 14.72 -0.52 11.14
N TYR A 106 15.71 -1.13 10.49
CA TYR A 106 17.10 -1.10 10.96
C TYR A 106 17.72 0.29 10.82
N GLU A 107 17.35 1.03 9.77
CA GLU A 107 17.85 2.38 9.53
C GLU A 107 17.31 3.40 10.54
N LEU A 108 16.08 3.20 11.03
CA LEU A 108 15.34 4.18 11.82
C LEU A 108 15.36 3.90 13.33
N GLU A 109 15.66 2.67 13.73
CA GLU A 109 15.76 2.30 15.14
C GLU A 109 16.73 3.20 15.96
N PRO A 110 17.91 3.61 15.43
CA PRO A 110 18.81 4.51 16.17
C PRO A 110 18.23 5.89 16.48
N PHE A 111 17.18 6.30 15.76
CA PHE A 111 16.47 7.57 15.96
C PHE A 111 15.23 7.44 16.85
N GLY A 112 15.01 6.28 17.49
CA GLY A 112 13.82 6.02 18.29
C GLY A 112 12.53 5.87 17.47
N ILE A 113 12.64 5.67 16.14
CA ILE A 113 11.50 5.55 15.23
C ILE A 113 11.19 4.07 15.01
N ARG A 114 9.93 3.70 15.22
CA ARG A 114 9.44 2.32 15.07
C ARG A 114 8.62 2.16 13.80
N ILE A 115 8.85 1.08 13.06
CA ILE A 115 7.98 0.65 11.95
C ILE A 115 7.17 -0.56 12.39
N LYS A 116 5.87 -0.52 12.11
CA LYS A 116 4.93 -1.61 12.29
C LYS A 116 4.29 -1.92 10.93
N ILE A 117 4.10 -3.20 10.65
CA ILE A 117 3.42 -3.68 9.47
C ILE A 117 2.13 -4.35 9.92
N ILE A 118 1.03 -4.03 9.27
CA ILE A 118 -0.25 -4.69 9.46
C ILE A 118 -0.55 -5.47 8.19
N GLU A 119 -0.79 -6.77 8.33
CA GLU A 119 -1.00 -7.72 7.24
C GLU A 119 -2.45 -8.25 7.24
N PRO A 120 -3.45 -7.44 6.85
CA PRO A 120 -4.83 -7.90 6.84
C PRO A 120 -5.02 -9.06 5.86
N SER A 121 -5.86 -10.02 6.23
CA SER A 121 -6.40 -11.03 5.33
C SER A 121 -7.80 -10.61 4.85
N GLY A 122 -8.69 -11.54 4.56
CA GLY A 122 -10.07 -11.26 4.15
C GLY A 122 -10.89 -10.61 5.26
N ILE A 123 -10.88 -9.29 5.37
CA ILE A 123 -11.67 -8.52 6.34
C ILE A 123 -12.89 -7.93 5.65
N LYS A 124 -14.05 -8.03 6.29
CA LYS A 124 -15.29 -7.41 5.80
C LYS A 124 -15.21 -5.90 5.90
N THR A 125 -14.84 -5.25 4.80
CA THR A 125 -14.74 -3.81 4.63
C THR A 125 -15.24 -3.42 3.24
N ASN A 126 -15.27 -2.13 2.95
CA ASN A 126 -15.59 -1.63 1.61
C ASN A 126 -14.42 -1.75 0.61
N PHE A 127 -13.28 -2.34 0.99
CA PHE A 127 -12.09 -2.42 0.13
C PHE A 127 -12.37 -3.15 -1.19
N ILE A 128 -13.09 -4.27 -1.15
CA ILE A 128 -13.42 -5.05 -2.36
C ILE A 128 -14.35 -4.24 -3.29
N HIS A 129 -15.29 -3.48 -2.74
CA HIS A 129 -16.28 -2.75 -3.54
C HIS A 129 -15.78 -1.40 -4.07
N HIS A 130 -14.94 -0.70 -3.30
CA HIS A 130 -14.47 0.66 -3.64
C HIS A 130 -12.96 0.75 -3.85
N GLY A 131 -12.20 -0.18 -3.33
CA GLY A 131 -10.74 -0.23 -3.41
C GLY A 131 -10.20 -1.26 -4.39
N THR A 132 -11.03 -1.83 -5.28
CA THR A 132 -10.59 -2.81 -6.27
C THR A 132 -10.92 -2.35 -7.68
N THR A 133 -9.94 -2.43 -8.57
CA THR A 133 -10.07 -2.20 -10.01
C THR A 133 -9.76 -3.50 -10.74
N TRP A 134 -10.46 -3.78 -11.84
CA TRP A 134 -10.28 -5.01 -12.61
C TRP A 134 -9.62 -4.72 -13.95
N ALA A 135 -8.57 -5.48 -14.26
CA ALA A 135 -8.02 -5.54 -15.61
C ALA A 135 -8.86 -6.55 -16.43
N ILE A 136 -9.31 -6.13 -17.58
CA ILE A 136 -10.16 -6.95 -18.48
C ILE A 136 -9.27 -7.59 -19.52
N HIS A 137 -9.37 -8.91 -19.68
CA HIS A 137 -8.75 -9.64 -20.79
C HIS A 137 -9.82 -10.36 -21.62
N PRO A 138 -9.83 -10.25 -22.95
CA PRO A 138 -10.90 -10.81 -23.80
C PRO A 138 -11.07 -12.33 -23.68
N ALA A 139 -10.02 -13.06 -23.30
CA ALA A 139 -10.04 -14.52 -23.15
C ALA A 139 -10.43 -14.98 -21.74
N VAL A 140 -10.64 -14.06 -20.80
CA VAL A 140 -10.98 -14.40 -19.41
C VAL A 140 -12.36 -13.83 -19.09
N GLN A 141 -13.37 -14.68 -19.02
CA GLN A 141 -14.67 -14.31 -18.46
C GLN A 141 -14.56 -14.37 -16.94
N LEU A 142 -14.69 -13.20 -16.30
CA LEU A 142 -14.88 -13.12 -14.86
C LEU A 142 -16.36 -13.40 -14.60
N ASP A 143 -16.66 -14.45 -13.83
CA ASP A 143 -18.00 -14.64 -13.31
C ASP A 143 -18.31 -13.49 -12.34
N ASP A 144 -19.49 -12.89 -12.46
CA ASP A 144 -19.91 -11.70 -11.71
C ASP A 144 -20.07 -11.96 -10.18
N SER A 145 -19.75 -13.15 -9.73
CA SER A 145 -19.84 -13.53 -8.30
C SER A 145 -18.58 -13.14 -7.55
N PRO A 146 -18.64 -12.18 -6.62
CA PRO A 146 -17.49 -11.87 -5.77
C PRO A 146 -17.14 -13.07 -4.89
N GLY A 147 -16.16 -13.87 -5.28
CA GLY A 147 -15.64 -14.97 -4.48
C GLY A 147 -15.62 -16.35 -5.14
N GLU A 148 -16.12 -16.51 -6.36
CA GLU A 148 -15.94 -17.77 -7.10
C GLU A 148 -14.68 -17.73 -7.97
N ALA A 149 -13.93 -18.84 -7.89
CA ALA A 149 -12.66 -18.99 -8.60
C ALA A 149 -12.87 -18.93 -10.13
N ILE A 150 -11.96 -18.25 -10.78
CA ILE A 150 -11.82 -18.18 -12.23
C ILE A 150 -11.79 -19.59 -12.78
N ARG A 151 -12.74 -19.92 -13.65
CA ARG A 151 -12.69 -21.13 -14.46
C ARG A 151 -11.96 -20.78 -15.75
N ALA A 152 -10.78 -21.37 -15.92
CA ALA A 152 -10.18 -21.45 -17.25
C ALA A 152 -11.12 -22.29 -18.14
N GLN A 153 -11.47 -21.77 -19.30
CA GLN A 153 -12.11 -22.60 -20.31
C GLN A 153 -11.03 -23.44 -20.98
N ASP A 154 -11.17 -24.76 -20.90
CA ASP A 154 -10.39 -25.74 -21.66
C ASP A 154 -10.62 -25.60 -23.18
#